data_db1054313416602df1aed0ad2a6117f2
#
_entry.id   db1054313416602df1aed0ad2a6117f2
#
_cell.length_a   1.000
_cell.length_b   1.000
_cell.length_c   1.000
_cell.angle_alpha   90.00
_cell.angle_beta   90.00
_cell.angle_gamma   90.00
#
_symmetry.space_group_name_H-M   'P 1'
#
loop_
_entity.id
_entity.type
_entity.pdbx_description
1 polymer ?
#
loop_
_entity_poly.entity_id
_entity_poly.type
_entity_poly.pdbx_seq_one_letter_code
_entity_poly.pdbx_strand_id
1 'polypeptide(L)'
;MNRPALLSAFALAAALLAPAPAHAAGPAATPSTETLSGQPAGQAAPLRVIAAHPVVLGLARQIVKGTPIELVQAAPARLPASRQPAYLAGGKGLDELLAAARQAQAVLTLRSVWPDDQLYPLARRANIHIVEIDAANPIEGELPGIALTESTLREAKGSATVLINQPWQDSANLARMAMIMADSLSRLAPPQRERLQANLAAISQRLQQAQSEASRQLAQADELPVLLLTPRVQALATALQLEPVPWQAPEKDEDLPAALQKAIQAHRPRAILSHTAPDEAAAQAIAAAGVPLIVLRDNAPDPVQALTDAMLAVAQAMARK
;
A
#
# COMPACT_ATOMS: atom_id res chain seq x y z
N MET A 1 -39.99 28.82 29.70
CA MET A 1 -40.47 30.20 29.59
C MET A 1 -39.71 30.88 28.45
N ASN A 2 -40.49 31.34 27.48
CA ASN A 2 -40.22 32.35 26.43
C ASN A 2 -39.09 32.14 25.39
N ARG A 3 -39.54 31.76 24.21
CA ARG A 3 -39.01 32.21 22.91
C ARG A 3 -39.34 33.68 22.66
N PRO A 4 -38.64 34.45 21.81
CA PRO A 4 -39.34 34.77 20.57
C PRO A 4 -38.53 34.57 19.26
N ALA A 5 -39.29 34.30 18.22
CA ALA A 5 -38.95 34.27 16.81
C ALA A 5 -38.74 35.71 16.29
N LEU A 6 -37.86 35.87 15.28
CA LEU A 6 -37.81 37.05 14.43
C LEU A 6 -37.79 36.60 12.96
N LEU A 7 -38.93 36.86 12.32
CA LEU A 7 -39.12 36.91 10.86
C LEU A 7 -38.43 38.14 10.32
N SER A 8 -37.74 38.03 9.16
CA SER A 8 -37.37 39.19 8.34
C SER A 8 -37.62 38.89 6.89
N ALA A 9 -38.30 39.87 6.30
CA ALA A 9 -39.03 39.88 5.07
C ALA A 9 -38.15 39.94 3.82
N PHE A 10 -38.70 39.34 2.74
CA PHE A 10 -38.28 39.51 1.35
C PHE A 10 -38.58 40.93 0.84
N ALA A 11 -37.58 41.57 0.21
CA ALA A 11 -37.78 42.74 -0.62
C ALA A 11 -37.45 42.39 -2.06
N LEU A 12 -38.49 42.46 -2.90
CA LEU A 12 -38.49 42.28 -4.34
C LEU A 12 -38.10 43.64 -5.00
N ALA A 13 -37.00 43.71 -5.74
CA ALA A 13 -36.64 44.88 -6.53
C ALA A 13 -36.80 44.58 -8.03
N ALA A 14 -37.81 45.22 -8.64
CA ALA A 14 -38.02 45.24 -10.07
C ALA A 14 -37.11 46.30 -10.72
N ALA A 15 -36.30 45.94 -11.72
CA ALA A 15 -35.49 46.85 -12.52
C ALA A 15 -36.05 46.99 -13.93
N LEU A 16 -36.31 48.26 -14.29
CA LEU A 16 -36.89 48.72 -15.54
C LEU A 16 -35.97 48.51 -16.75
N LEU A 17 -36.57 48.07 -17.86
CA LEU A 17 -35.96 48.08 -19.21
C LEU A 17 -35.85 49.50 -19.73
N ALA A 18 -34.67 49.88 -20.26
CA ALA A 18 -34.47 51.01 -21.14
C ALA A 18 -33.99 50.53 -22.52
N PRO A 19 -34.47 51.12 -23.64
CA PRO A 19 -34.11 50.67 -24.97
C PRO A 19 -32.79 51.32 -25.44
N ALA A 20 -31.90 50.49 -26.07
CA ALA A 20 -30.66 50.96 -26.71
C ALA A 20 -30.90 51.39 -28.18
N PRO A 21 -30.14 52.37 -28.71
CA PRO A 21 -30.28 52.82 -30.07
C PRO A 21 -29.60 51.89 -31.08
N ALA A 22 -30.24 51.75 -32.23
CA ALA A 22 -29.77 51.05 -33.40
C ALA A 22 -28.54 51.75 -34.03
N HIS A 23 -27.46 50.99 -34.22
CA HIS A 23 -26.33 51.36 -35.05
C HIS A 23 -26.31 50.54 -36.35
N ALA A 24 -26.05 51.29 -37.45
CA ALA A 24 -26.14 50.86 -38.82
C ALA A 24 -25.21 49.73 -39.23
N ALA A 25 -25.70 48.86 -40.10
CA ALA A 25 -25.02 47.75 -40.74
C ALA A 25 -23.85 48.23 -41.64
N GLY A 26 -22.64 47.66 -41.32
CA GLY A 26 -21.52 47.63 -42.24
C GLY A 26 -21.45 46.23 -42.94
N PRO A 27 -20.82 46.12 -44.12
CA PRO A 27 -20.93 44.96 -44.99
C PRO A 27 -20.30 43.73 -44.38
N ALA A 28 -21.00 42.59 -44.49
CA ALA A 28 -20.64 41.28 -44.02
C ALA A 28 -19.29 40.78 -44.57
N ALA A 29 -18.35 40.58 -43.68
CA ALA A 29 -17.18 39.73 -43.97
C ALA A 29 -17.62 38.28 -43.80
N THR A 30 -17.51 37.49 -44.86
CA THR A 30 -17.69 36.03 -44.86
C THR A 30 -16.73 35.37 -43.85
N PRO A 31 -17.20 34.56 -42.92
CA PRO A 31 -16.28 33.77 -42.09
C PRO A 31 -15.63 32.68 -42.95
N SER A 32 -14.33 32.79 -43.17
CA SER A 32 -13.55 31.69 -43.68
C SER A 32 -13.62 30.53 -42.65
N THR A 33 -14.31 29.48 -43.01
CA THR A 33 -14.30 28.22 -42.25
C THR A 33 -12.90 27.60 -42.45
N GLU A 34 -11.96 27.98 -41.59
CA GLU A 34 -10.76 27.17 -41.42
C GLU A 34 -11.21 25.81 -40.85
N THR A 35 -11.25 24.83 -41.75
CA THR A 35 -11.34 23.43 -41.40
C THR A 35 -10.11 23.12 -40.58
N LEU A 36 -10.26 23.13 -39.26
CA LEU A 36 -9.28 22.50 -38.35
C LEU A 36 -9.20 21.05 -38.80
N SER A 37 -8.24 20.75 -39.68
CA SER A 37 -7.84 19.39 -40.01
C SER A 37 -7.56 18.71 -38.68
N GLY A 38 -8.43 17.75 -38.29
CA GLY A 38 -8.25 16.93 -37.12
C GLY A 38 -6.89 16.25 -37.25
N GLN A 39 -5.90 16.74 -36.50
CA GLN A 39 -4.74 15.95 -36.19
C GLN A 39 -5.28 14.66 -35.56
N PRO A 40 -4.90 13.48 -36.07
CA PRO A 40 -5.21 12.25 -35.36
C PRO A 40 -4.68 12.43 -33.93
N ALA A 41 -5.56 12.23 -32.95
CA ALA A 41 -5.19 12.27 -31.54
C ALA A 41 -3.98 11.38 -31.37
N GLY A 42 -2.78 11.98 -31.32
CA GLY A 42 -1.54 11.28 -31.12
C GLY A 42 -1.73 10.44 -29.87
N GLN A 43 -1.43 9.16 -29.93
CA GLN A 43 -1.50 8.29 -28.77
C GLN A 43 -0.72 8.99 -27.66
N ALA A 44 -1.42 9.47 -26.65
CA ALA A 44 -0.79 10.09 -25.49
C ALA A 44 0.28 9.13 -24.98
N ALA A 45 1.49 9.65 -24.74
CA ALA A 45 2.58 8.82 -24.22
C ALA A 45 2.08 8.01 -23.01
N PRO A 46 2.46 6.75 -22.87
CA PRO A 46 1.99 5.91 -21.77
C PRO A 46 2.32 6.56 -20.42
N LEU A 47 1.37 6.51 -19.49
CA LEU A 47 1.59 6.96 -18.11
C LEU A 47 2.75 6.15 -17.52
N ARG A 48 3.82 6.83 -17.11
CA ARG A 48 4.99 6.21 -16.49
C ARG A 48 4.97 6.46 -14.99
N VAL A 49 5.05 5.38 -14.20
CA VAL A 49 4.92 5.39 -12.74
C VAL A 49 6.11 4.68 -12.11
N ILE A 50 6.75 5.31 -11.12
CA ILE A 50 7.92 4.77 -10.43
C ILE A 50 7.49 4.16 -9.10
N ALA A 51 8.06 3.00 -8.74
CA ALA A 51 7.90 2.39 -7.43
C ALA A 51 9.22 1.76 -6.96
N ALA A 52 9.45 1.74 -5.64
CA ALA A 52 10.64 1.13 -5.04
C ALA A 52 10.28 0.02 -4.05
N HIS A 53 9.42 0.32 -3.07
CA HIS A 53 9.10 -0.61 -2.00
C HIS A 53 8.50 -1.92 -2.56
N PRO A 54 8.98 -3.12 -2.14
CA PRO A 54 8.58 -4.40 -2.74
C PRO A 54 7.08 -4.63 -2.74
N VAL A 55 6.40 -4.35 -1.63
CA VAL A 55 4.95 -4.52 -1.51
C VAL A 55 4.20 -3.58 -2.46
N VAL A 56 4.59 -2.31 -2.52
CA VAL A 56 3.96 -1.32 -3.42
C VAL A 56 4.19 -1.70 -4.88
N LEU A 57 5.42 -2.08 -5.23
CA LEU A 57 5.77 -2.52 -6.57
C LEU A 57 4.99 -3.79 -6.97
N GLY A 58 4.86 -4.76 -6.06
CA GLY A 58 4.13 -6.00 -6.29
C GLY A 58 2.63 -5.76 -6.49
N LEU A 59 2.01 -4.90 -5.69
CA LEU A 59 0.62 -4.46 -5.88
C LEU A 59 0.44 -3.69 -7.20
N ALA A 60 1.34 -2.74 -7.49
CA ALA A 60 1.29 -1.95 -8.71
C ALA A 60 1.30 -2.84 -9.96
N ARG A 61 2.16 -3.86 -10.00
CA ARG A 61 2.21 -4.83 -11.11
C ARG A 61 0.87 -5.52 -11.36
N GLN A 62 0.14 -5.86 -10.29
CA GLN A 62 -1.17 -6.48 -10.41
C GLN A 62 -2.23 -5.47 -10.86
N ILE A 63 -2.22 -4.27 -10.27
CA ILE A 63 -3.19 -3.22 -10.58
C ILE A 63 -3.08 -2.76 -12.03
N VAL A 64 -1.86 -2.55 -12.57
CA VAL A 64 -1.66 -2.06 -13.94
C VAL A 64 -1.66 -3.18 -15.00
N LYS A 65 -1.88 -4.42 -14.62
CA LYS A 65 -1.85 -5.57 -15.54
C LYS A 65 -2.83 -5.39 -16.69
N GLY A 66 -2.32 -5.47 -17.93
CA GLY A 66 -3.14 -5.33 -19.15
C GLY A 66 -3.55 -3.88 -19.45
N THR A 67 -2.86 -2.90 -18.86
CA THR A 67 -2.93 -1.48 -19.23
C THR A 67 -1.63 -1.06 -19.92
N PRO A 68 -1.60 0.06 -20.66
CA PRO A 68 -0.38 0.64 -21.21
C PRO A 68 0.44 1.43 -20.16
N ILE A 69 0.07 1.40 -18.89
CA ILE A 69 0.82 2.09 -17.83
C ILE A 69 2.19 1.42 -17.66
N GLU A 70 3.25 2.21 -17.81
CA GLU A 70 4.62 1.75 -17.67
C GLU A 70 5.06 1.86 -16.21
N LEU A 71 5.37 0.73 -15.59
CA LEU A 71 5.84 0.67 -14.22
C LEU A 71 7.37 0.58 -14.18
N VAL A 72 8.02 1.60 -13.61
CA VAL A 72 9.47 1.69 -13.47
C VAL A 72 9.87 1.29 -12.05
N GLN A 73 10.72 0.29 -11.93
CA GLN A 73 11.27 -0.15 -10.66
C GLN A 73 12.52 0.68 -10.31
N ALA A 74 12.48 1.47 -9.22
CA ALA A 74 13.56 2.37 -8.83
C ALA A 74 14.69 1.69 -8.05
N ALA A 75 14.48 0.53 -7.45
CA ALA A 75 15.49 -0.20 -6.71
C ALA A 75 15.55 -1.66 -7.15
N PRO A 76 16.72 -2.33 -7.09
CA PRO A 76 16.84 -3.74 -7.43
C PRO A 76 15.87 -4.62 -6.63
N ALA A 77 15.19 -5.58 -7.29
CA ALA A 77 14.19 -6.44 -6.66
C ALA A 77 14.71 -7.23 -5.44
N ARG A 78 16.00 -7.58 -5.45
CA ARG A 78 16.65 -8.30 -4.36
C ARG A 78 17.05 -7.42 -3.18
N LEU A 79 16.98 -6.07 -3.34
CA LEU A 79 17.40 -5.15 -2.28
C LEU A 79 16.29 -5.06 -1.22
N PRO A 80 16.60 -5.40 0.05
CA PRO A 80 15.63 -5.24 1.14
C PRO A 80 15.13 -3.80 1.24
N ALA A 81 13.86 -3.61 1.60
CA ALA A 81 13.26 -2.29 1.74
C ALA A 81 14.10 -1.37 2.65
N SER A 82 14.62 -1.87 3.76
CA SER A 82 15.46 -1.11 4.70
C SER A 82 16.78 -0.56 4.12
N ARG A 83 17.26 -1.11 3.00
CA ARG A 83 18.46 -0.64 2.30
C ARG A 83 18.16 0.28 1.11
N GLN A 84 16.90 0.37 0.70
CA GLN A 84 16.50 1.20 -0.46
C GLN A 84 16.76 2.69 -0.25
N PRO A 85 16.50 3.30 0.93
CA PRO A 85 16.78 4.71 1.15
C PRO A 85 18.25 5.08 0.88
N ALA A 86 19.18 4.29 1.39
CA ALA A 86 20.61 4.52 1.16
C ALA A 86 21.01 4.32 -0.31
N TYR A 87 20.43 3.32 -1.00
CA TYR A 87 20.67 3.07 -2.42
C TYR A 87 20.16 4.22 -3.30
N LEU A 88 18.96 4.74 -3.01
CA LEU A 88 18.33 5.80 -3.79
C LEU A 88 18.93 7.19 -3.48
N ALA A 89 19.56 7.38 -2.31
CA ALA A 89 20.12 8.66 -1.89
C ALA A 89 21.47 9.02 -2.55
N GLY A 90 22.13 8.08 -3.23
CA GLY A 90 23.44 8.35 -3.81
C GLY A 90 23.87 7.41 -4.94
N GLY A 91 24.95 7.81 -5.62
CA GLY A 91 25.59 7.04 -6.69
C GLY A 91 24.62 6.68 -7.83
N LYS A 92 24.85 5.50 -8.40
CA LYS A 92 24.06 5.00 -9.55
C LYS A 92 22.57 4.94 -9.30
N GLY A 93 22.12 4.58 -8.08
CA GLY A 93 20.71 4.49 -7.74
C GLY A 93 20.01 5.85 -7.83
N LEU A 94 20.65 6.91 -7.36
CA LEU A 94 20.14 8.28 -7.48
C LEU A 94 20.10 8.74 -8.94
N ASP A 95 21.17 8.50 -9.70
CA ASP A 95 21.24 8.94 -11.10
C ASP A 95 20.16 8.27 -11.95
N GLU A 96 19.95 6.96 -11.77
CA GLU A 96 18.88 6.20 -12.44
C GLU A 96 17.49 6.70 -12.04
N LEU A 97 17.27 6.98 -10.75
CA LEU A 97 16.01 7.54 -10.27
C LEU A 97 15.74 8.93 -10.88
N LEU A 98 16.70 9.83 -10.87
CA LEU A 98 16.54 11.17 -11.45
C LEU A 98 16.27 11.12 -12.95
N ALA A 99 16.95 10.21 -13.67
CA ALA A 99 16.70 9.99 -15.10
C ALA A 99 15.26 9.49 -15.37
N ALA A 100 14.80 8.51 -14.60
CA ALA A 100 13.44 7.99 -14.69
C ALA A 100 12.39 9.06 -14.32
N ALA A 101 12.63 9.85 -13.27
CA ALA A 101 11.70 10.86 -12.78
C ALA A 101 11.43 11.98 -13.78
N ARG A 102 12.42 12.35 -14.62
CA ARG A 102 12.20 13.35 -15.69
C ARG A 102 11.11 12.95 -16.69
N GLN A 103 10.84 11.66 -16.82
CA GLN A 103 9.88 11.11 -17.78
C GLN A 103 8.63 10.53 -17.10
N ALA A 104 8.60 10.45 -15.78
CA ALA A 104 7.49 9.88 -15.03
C ALA A 104 6.46 10.94 -14.64
N GLN A 105 5.21 10.53 -14.54
CA GLN A 105 4.10 11.38 -14.10
C GLN A 105 3.78 11.14 -12.62
N ALA A 106 4.09 9.94 -12.07
CA ALA A 106 3.81 9.64 -10.67
C ALA A 106 4.88 8.74 -10.03
N VAL A 107 4.92 8.77 -8.71
CA VAL A 107 5.62 7.82 -7.85
C VAL A 107 4.66 7.17 -6.87
N LEU A 108 4.86 5.89 -6.60
CA LEU A 108 4.12 5.12 -5.59
C LEU A 108 4.99 4.96 -4.35
N THR A 109 4.52 5.46 -3.21
CA THR A 109 5.25 5.51 -1.94
C THR A 109 4.50 4.85 -0.78
N LEU A 110 5.17 4.73 0.36
CA LEU A 110 4.61 4.38 1.67
C LEU A 110 4.99 5.44 2.72
N ARG A 111 5.28 6.66 2.32
CA ARG A 111 5.94 7.68 3.13
C ARG A 111 5.17 8.04 4.40
N SER A 112 3.84 7.99 4.38
CA SER A 112 2.99 8.26 5.54
C SER A 112 3.18 7.26 6.69
N VAL A 113 3.58 6.01 6.37
CA VAL A 113 3.79 4.94 7.35
C VAL A 113 5.24 4.49 7.43
N TRP A 114 6.05 4.82 6.44
CA TRP A 114 7.48 4.56 6.40
C TRP A 114 8.26 5.84 6.06
N PRO A 115 8.64 6.64 7.07
CA PRO A 115 9.30 7.93 6.88
C PRO A 115 10.63 7.87 6.12
N ASP A 116 11.29 6.70 6.13
CA ASP A 116 12.54 6.46 5.39
C ASP A 116 12.32 6.34 3.87
N ASP A 117 11.07 6.31 3.39
CA ASP A 117 10.78 6.30 1.95
C ASP A 117 11.15 7.65 1.32
N GLN A 118 12.30 7.69 0.68
CA GLN A 118 12.86 8.87 0.03
C GLN A 118 12.50 8.99 -1.46
N LEU A 119 11.65 8.08 -1.99
CA LEU A 119 11.37 8.01 -3.43
C LEU A 119 10.81 9.32 -3.97
N TYR A 120 9.74 9.86 -3.35
CA TYR A 120 9.13 11.11 -3.82
C TYR A 120 10.03 12.34 -3.62
N PRO A 121 10.61 12.61 -2.44
CA PRO A 121 11.49 13.75 -2.27
C PRO A 121 12.66 13.78 -3.26
N LEU A 122 13.22 12.62 -3.58
CA LEU A 122 14.32 12.50 -4.54
C LEU A 122 13.83 12.69 -5.99
N ALA A 123 12.74 12.01 -6.38
CA ALA A 123 12.17 12.12 -7.72
C ALA A 123 11.76 13.56 -8.05
N ARG A 124 11.18 14.27 -7.08
CA ARG A 124 10.76 15.66 -7.23
C ARG A 124 11.91 16.62 -7.55
N ARG A 125 13.15 16.28 -7.19
CA ARG A 125 14.35 17.09 -7.55
C ARG A 125 14.57 17.16 -9.06
N ALA A 126 14.16 16.12 -9.81
CA ALA A 126 14.28 16.06 -11.26
C ALA A 126 12.98 16.45 -11.99
N ASN A 127 11.83 16.33 -11.34
CA ASN A 127 10.53 16.65 -11.92
C ASN A 127 9.58 17.18 -10.84
N ILE A 128 9.40 18.51 -10.80
CA ILE A 128 8.53 19.19 -9.81
C ILE A 128 7.04 18.89 -9.99
N HIS A 129 6.65 18.40 -11.16
CA HIS A 129 5.26 18.07 -11.51
C HIS A 129 4.90 16.60 -11.21
N ILE A 130 5.87 15.82 -10.72
CA ILE A 130 5.62 14.41 -10.42
C ILE A 130 4.60 14.28 -9.28
N VAL A 131 3.58 13.45 -9.48
CA VAL A 131 2.51 13.23 -8.50
C VAL A 131 2.95 12.16 -7.51
N GLU A 132 2.78 12.41 -6.22
CA GLU A 132 2.93 11.39 -5.19
C GLU A 132 1.61 10.61 -5.01
N ILE A 133 1.69 9.30 -5.03
CA ILE A 133 0.61 8.39 -4.63
C ILE A 133 1.14 7.60 -3.43
N ASP A 134 0.75 8.03 -2.23
CA ASP A 134 1.06 7.27 -1.02
C ASP A 134 0.05 6.12 -0.88
N ALA A 135 0.53 4.89 -0.99
CA ALA A 135 -0.33 3.71 -0.97
C ALA A 135 -0.99 3.46 0.39
N ALA A 136 -0.45 4.01 1.47
CA ALA A 136 -1.00 3.83 2.81
C ALA A 136 -1.96 4.95 3.23
N ASN A 137 -1.83 6.14 2.63
CA ASN A 137 -2.66 7.29 2.98
C ASN A 137 -2.94 8.14 1.73
N PRO A 138 -4.19 8.20 1.23
CA PRO A 138 -4.50 8.98 0.04
C PRO A 138 -4.24 10.47 0.30
N ILE A 139 -3.49 11.10 -0.59
CA ILE A 139 -3.19 12.54 -0.52
C ILE A 139 -4.40 13.34 -1.00
N GLU A 140 -5.14 12.78 -1.96
CA GLU A 140 -6.35 13.36 -2.52
C GLU A 140 -7.49 12.34 -2.52
N GLY A 141 -8.73 12.84 -2.39
CA GLY A 141 -9.93 12.02 -2.41
C GLY A 141 -10.51 11.73 -1.03
N GLU A 142 -11.57 10.93 -1.00
CA GLU A 142 -12.37 10.64 0.19
C GLU A 142 -12.02 9.29 0.84
N LEU A 143 -11.09 8.54 0.26
CA LEU A 143 -10.71 7.22 0.80
C LEU A 143 -9.96 7.38 2.12
N PRO A 144 -10.29 6.58 3.15
CA PRO A 144 -9.48 6.54 4.36
C PRO A 144 -8.14 5.84 4.10
N GLY A 145 -7.12 6.21 4.87
CA GLY A 145 -5.84 5.49 4.91
C GLY A 145 -5.96 4.06 5.45
N ILE A 146 -4.86 3.35 5.52
CA ILE A 146 -4.79 2.04 6.17
C ILE A 146 -4.94 2.17 7.69
N ALA A 147 -5.45 1.12 8.32
CA ALA A 147 -5.57 1.08 9.77
C ALA A 147 -4.21 0.82 10.43
N LEU A 148 -3.86 1.64 11.39
CA LEU A 148 -2.67 1.49 12.23
C LEU A 148 -3.11 1.29 13.68
N THR A 149 -2.46 0.37 14.39
CA THR A 149 -2.66 0.16 15.82
C THR A 149 -1.50 0.76 16.61
N GLU A 150 -1.69 1.01 17.90
CA GLU A 150 -0.60 1.49 18.76
C GLU A 150 0.61 0.55 18.75
N SER A 151 0.39 -0.75 18.64
CA SER A 151 1.46 -1.74 18.49
C SER A 151 2.20 -1.67 17.15
N THR A 152 1.64 -0.96 16.16
CA THR A 152 2.28 -0.75 14.86
C THR A 152 3.36 0.33 14.94
N LEU A 153 3.21 1.28 15.86
CA LEU A 153 4.03 2.47 15.98
C LEU A 153 4.86 2.40 17.26
N ARG A 154 6.14 2.72 17.16
CA ARG A 154 7.04 2.91 18.29
C ARG A 154 7.68 4.28 18.19
N GLU A 155 7.67 5.01 19.29
CA GLU A 155 8.47 6.23 19.39
C GLU A 155 9.96 5.88 19.40
N ALA A 156 10.68 6.35 18.40
CA ALA A 156 12.14 6.32 18.41
C ALA A 156 12.68 7.45 19.28
N LYS A 157 13.83 7.24 19.92
CA LYS A 157 14.55 8.31 20.61
C LYS A 157 14.78 9.46 19.62
N GLY A 158 14.09 10.59 19.83
CA GLY A 158 14.25 11.78 18.98
C GLY A 158 13.01 12.15 18.13
N SER A 159 11.80 11.84 18.53
CA SER A 159 10.52 12.29 17.93
C SER A 159 10.11 11.65 16.60
N ALA A 160 10.82 10.68 16.05
CA ALA A 160 10.36 9.95 14.87
C ALA A 160 9.61 8.69 15.30
N THR A 161 8.36 8.55 14.86
CA THR A 161 7.61 7.31 15.00
C THR A 161 8.13 6.29 14.00
N VAL A 162 8.58 5.14 14.48
CA VAL A 162 9.11 4.06 13.63
C VAL A 162 8.10 2.93 13.57
N LEU A 163 7.84 2.46 12.37
CA LEU A 163 7.01 1.30 12.14
C LEU A 163 7.74 0.03 12.61
N ILE A 164 7.20 -0.64 13.63
CA ILE A 164 7.80 -1.88 14.17
C ILE A 164 7.21 -3.14 13.56
N ASN A 165 5.99 -3.06 13.05
CA ASN A 165 5.35 -4.15 12.32
C ASN A 165 5.02 -3.72 10.88
N GLN A 166 4.53 -4.65 10.09
CA GLN A 166 4.19 -4.43 8.68
C GLN A 166 2.68 -4.43 8.50
N PRO A 167 2.02 -3.26 8.56
CA PRO A 167 0.56 -3.18 8.54
C PRO A 167 -0.07 -3.76 7.25
N TRP A 168 0.68 -3.85 6.17
CA TRP A 168 0.24 -4.51 4.93
C TRP A 168 0.15 -6.04 5.00
N GLN A 169 0.55 -6.66 6.12
CA GLN A 169 0.31 -8.09 6.40
C GLN A 169 -1.09 -8.34 6.98
N ASP A 170 -1.89 -7.31 7.14
CA ASP A 170 -3.34 -7.38 7.32
C ASP A 170 -4.01 -7.33 5.94
N SER A 171 -4.90 -8.30 5.66
CA SER A 171 -5.58 -8.42 4.37
C SER A 171 -6.46 -7.21 4.04
N ALA A 172 -7.09 -6.58 5.04
CA ALA A 172 -7.89 -5.37 4.87
C ALA A 172 -7.01 -4.16 4.52
N ASN A 173 -5.86 -4.03 5.18
CA ASN A 173 -4.89 -2.97 4.86
C ASN A 173 -4.28 -3.16 3.46
N LEU A 174 -3.91 -4.39 3.08
CA LEU A 174 -3.36 -4.66 1.74
C LEU A 174 -4.39 -4.36 0.64
N ALA A 175 -5.67 -4.72 0.87
CA ALA A 175 -6.76 -4.37 -0.02
C ALA A 175 -6.99 -2.85 -0.09
N ARG A 176 -6.88 -2.16 1.04
CA ARG A 176 -6.97 -0.68 1.11
C ARG A 176 -5.86 -0.01 0.33
N MET A 177 -4.63 -0.47 0.47
CA MET A 177 -3.49 0.02 -0.33
C MET A 177 -3.74 -0.15 -1.83
N ALA A 178 -4.21 -1.33 -2.26
CA ALA A 178 -4.58 -1.58 -3.65
C ALA A 178 -5.67 -0.62 -4.14
N MET A 179 -6.67 -0.33 -3.31
CA MET A 179 -7.76 0.60 -3.61
C MET A 179 -7.26 2.04 -3.81
N ILE A 180 -6.42 2.54 -2.89
CA ILE A 180 -5.83 3.89 -2.96
C ILE A 180 -5.02 4.04 -4.25
N MET A 181 -4.19 3.05 -4.55
CA MET A 181 -3.36 3.05 -5.77
C MET A 181 -4.21 3.01 -7.04
N ALA A 182 -5.21 2.12 -7.11
CA ALA A 182 -6.09 1.98 -8.27
C ALA A 182 -6.94 3.24 -8.52
N ASP A 183 -7.46 3.86 -7.46
CA ASP A 183 -8.21 5.11 -7.55
C ASP A 183 -7.33 6.26 -8.06
N SER A 184 -6.15 6.44 -7.47
CA SER A 184 -5.21 7.50 -7.89
C SER A 184 -4.72 7.31 -9.32
N LEU A 185 -4.39 6.07 -9.72
CA LEU A 185 -4.02 5.76 -11.11
C LEU A 185 -5.18 5.95 -12.09
N SER A 186 -6.42 5.67 -11.67
CA SER A 186 -7.62 5.90 -12.48
C SER A 186 -7.87 7.39 -12.75
N ARG A 187 -7.45 8.27 -11.84
CA ARG A 187 -7.50 9.73 -12.05
C ARG A 187 -6.42 10.20 -13.01
N LEU A 188 -5.22 9.63 -12.95
CA LEU A 188 -4.11 9.96 -13.84
C LEU A 188 -4.26 9.35 -15.24
N ALA A 189 -4.94 8.21 -15.37
CA ALA A 189 -5.19 7.51 -16.62
C ALA A 189 -6.67 7.14 -16.78
N PRO A 190 -7.60 8.11 -16.97
CA PRO A 190 -9.04 7.85 -17.04
C PRO A 190 -9.44 6.78 -18.07
N PRO A 191 -8.80 6.66 -19.24
CA PRO A 191 -9.11 5.60 -20.20
C PRO A 191 -8.84 4.17 -19.69
N GLN A 192 -8.02 4.04 -18.64
CA GLN A 192 -7.65 2.73 -18.07
C GLN A 192 -8.48 2.37 -16.83
N ARG A 193 -9.39 3.26 -16.39
CA ARG A 193 -10.18 3.10 -15.14
C ARG A 193 -10.84 1.73 -15.04
N GLU A 194 -11.53 1.31 -16.07
CA GLU A 194 -12.27 0.04 -16.07
C GLU A 194 -11.32 -1.16 -15.79
N ARG A 195 -10.18 -1.19 -16.49
CA ARG A 195 -9.19 -2.26 -16.30
C ARG A 195 -8.56 -2.21 -14.92
N LEU A 196 -8.20 -1.02 -14.42
CA LEU A 196 -7.63 -0.83 -13.08
C LEU A 196 -8.62 -1.30 -11.99
N GLN A 197 -9.91 -0.97 -12.13
CA GLN A 197 -10.96 -1.39 -11.20
C GLN A 197 -11.24 -2.91 -11.28
N ALA A 198 -11.21 -3.50 -12.47
CA ALA A 198 -11.32 -4.95 -12.62
C ALA A 198 -10.16 -5.70 -11.94
N ASN A 199 -8.92 -5.19 -12.08
CA ASN A 199 -7.75 -5.75 -11.42
C ASN A 199 -7.84 -5.59 -9.89
N LEU A 200 -8.30 -4.43 -9.40
CA LEU A 200 -8.56 -4.20 -7.97
C LEU A 200 -9.58 -5.19 -7.42
N ALA A 201 -10.70 -5.41 -8.14
CA ALA A 201 -11.73 -6.36 -7.74
C ALA A 201 -11.17 -7.79 -7.59
N ALA A 202 -10.32 -8.22 -8.54
CA ALA A 202 -9.66 -9.52 -8.48
C ALA A 202 -8.71 -9.66 -7.27
N ILE A 203 -7.93 -8.61 -6.94
CA ILE A 203 -7.08 -8.57 -5.74
C ILE A 203 -7.93 -8.69 -4.48
N SER A 204 -8.97 -7.86 -4.37
CA SER A 204 -9.86 -7.82 -3.21
C SER A 204 -10.57 -9.15 -2.99
N GLN A 205 -11.05 -9.78 -4.06
CA GLN A 205 -11.69 -11.09 -4.00
C GLN A 205 -10.75 -12.18 -3.49
N ARG A 206 -9.50 -12.22 -3.97
CA ARG A 206 -8.51 -13.19 -3.50
C ARG A 206 -8.23 -13.05 -2.00
N LEU A 207 -8.01 -11.81 -1.53
CA LEU A 207 -7.76 -11.52 -0.12
C LEU A 207 -8.96 -11.91 0.75
N GLN A 208 -10.18 -11.54 0.33
CA GLN A 208 -11.40 -11.86 1.05
C GLN A 208 -11.66 -13.37 1.12
N GLN A 209 -11.45 -14.11 0.03
CA GLN A 209 -11.60 -15.56 0.01
C GLN A 209 -10.62 -16.23 0.96
N ALA A 210 -9.34 -15.83 0.94
CA ALA A 210 -8.33 -16.39 1.83
C ALA A 210 -8.62 -16.07 3.30
N GLN A 211 -9.05 -14.82 3.61
CA GLN A 211 -9.45 -14.43 4.96
C GLN A 211 -10.63 -15.24 5.46
N SER A 212 -11.67 -15.41 4.62
CA SER A 212 -12.87 -16.18 4.99
C SER A 212 -12.55 -17.66 5.21
N GLU A 213 -11.69 -18.25 4.38
CA GLU A 213 -11.24 -19.63 4.52
C GLU A 213 -10.42 -19.82 5.79
N ALA A 214 -9.43 -18.94 6.03
CA ALA A 214 -8.60 -18.97 7.23
C ALA A 214 -9.48 -18.84 8.49
N SER A 215 -10.38 -17.86 8.52
CA SER A 215 -11.30 -17.65 9.67
C SER A 215 -12.18 -18.86 9.94
N ARG A 216 -12.68 -19.53 8.89
CA ARG A 216 -13.51 -20.75 9.04
C ARG A 216 -12.72 -21.91 9.65
N GLN A 217 -11.45 -22.06 9.26
CA GLN A 217 -10.57 -23.10 9.83
C GLN A 217 -10.19 -22.77 11.28
N LEU A 218 -9.85 -21.51 11.56
CA LEU A 218 -9.46 -21.06 12.90
C LEU A 218 -10.63 -21.14 13.91
N ALA A 219 -11.87 -20.92 13.46
CA ALA A 219 -13.05 -21.06 14.31
C ALA A 219 -13.28 -22.47 14.87
N GLN A 220 -12.57 -23.47 14.38
CA GLN A 220 -12.64 -24.86 14.86
C GLN A 220 -11.62 -25.16 15.97
N ALA A 221 -10.72 -24.24 16.29
CA ALA A 221 -9.71 -24.38 17.31
C ALA A 221 -10.10 -23.61 18.58
N ASP A 222 -9.93 -24.25 19.74
CA ASP A 222 -10.26 -23.66 21.04
C ASP A 222 -9.22 -22.61 21.47
N GLU A 223 -7.96 -22.80 21.09
CA GLU A 223 -6.83 -21.93 21.41
C GLU A 223 -5.94 -21.74 20.19
N LEU A 224 -5.41 -20.53 20.01
CA LEU A 224 -4.61 -20.11 18.85
C LEU A 224 -3.21 -19.60 19.26
N PRO A 225 -2.44 -20.32 20.11
CA PRO A 225 -1.16 -19.86 20.58
C PRO A 225 -0.13 -19.86 19.45
N VAL A 226 0.53 -18.71 19.24
CA VAL A 226 1.53 -18.49 18.20
C VAL A 226 2.77 -17.83 18.77
N LEU A 227 3.96 -18.26 18.33
CA LEU A 227 5.21 -17.60 18.67
C LEU A 227 5.64 -16.70 17.50
N LEU A 228 5.80 -15.40 17.78
CA LEU A 228 6.25 -14.42 16.79
C LEU A 228 7.75 -14.20 16.96
N LEU A 229 8.57 -14.66 16.00
CA LEU A 229 10.03 -14.46 16.06
C LEU A 229 10.42 -12.98 15.97
N THR A 230 9.57 -12.18 15.33
CA THR A 230 9.79 -10.75 15.20
C THR A 230 8.47 -9.98 15.29
N PRO A 231 8.48 -8.73 15.76
CA PRO A 231 7.28 -7.90 15.80
C PRO A 231 6.73 -7.57 14.39
N ARG A 232 7.51 -7.78 13.34
CA ARG A 232 7.09 -7.46 11.95
C ARG A 232 5.90 -8.28 11.47
N VAL A 233 5.67 -9.47 12.02
CA VAL A 233 4.53 -10.34 11.68
C VAL A 233 3.32 -10.16 12.60
N GLN A 234 3.37 -9.17 13.49
CA GLN A 234 2.29 -8.89 14.44
C GLN A 234 0.96 -8.54 13.73
N ALA A 235 1.02 -7.82 12.61
CA ALA A 235 -0.19 -7.44 11.88
C ALA A 235 -0.95 -8.67 11.36
N LEU A 236 -0.24 -9.68 10.83
CA LEU A 236 -0.85 -10.95 10.44
C LEU A 236 -1.48 -11.67 11.63
N ALA A 237 -0.76 -11.75 12.77
CA ALA A 237 -1.29 -12.40 13.96
C ALA A 237 -2.55 -11.72 14.47
N THR A 238 -2.57 -10.38 14.51
CA THR A 238 -3.75 -9.59 14.90
C THR A 238 -4.92 -9.78 13.95
N ALA A 239 -4.67 -9.74 12.62
CA ALA A 239 -5.71 -9.90 11.60
C ALA A 239 -6.39 -11.29 11.65
N LEU A 240 -5.64 -12.31 12.08
CA LEU A 240 -6.15 -13.68 12.27
C LEU A 240 -6.60 -13.97 13.70
N GLN A 241 -6.59 -12.99 14.60
CA GLN A 241 -6.97 -13.11 16.00
C GLN A 241 -6.20 -14.21 16.74
N LEU A 242 -4.91 -14.40 16.40
CA LEU A 242 -4.05 -15.36 17.07
C LEU A 242 -3.64 -14.86 18.45
N GLU A 243 -3.16 -15.75 19.30
CA GLU A 243 -2.73 -15.50 20.68
C GLU A 243 -1.19 -15.52 20.75
N PRO A 244 -0.51 -14.37 20.59
CA PRO A 244 0.95 -14.36 20.68
C PRO A 244 1.42 -14.76 22.07
N VAL A 245 2.24 -15.81 22.16
CA VAL A 245 2.85 -16.22 23.42
C VAL A 245 3.98 -15.26 23.81
N PRO A 246 4.27 -15.09 25.12
CA PRO A 246 5.38 -14.28 25.59
C PRO A 246 6.69 -14.75 24.98
N TRP A 247 7.36 -13.87 24.26
CA TRP A 247 8.63 -14.14 23.59
C TRP A 247 9.51 -12.91 23.57
N GLN A 248 10.77 -13.08 23.89
CA GLN A 248 11.82 -12.09 23.71
C GLN A 248 13.03 -12.77 23.11
N ALA A 249 13.46 -12.29 21.95
CA ALA A 249 14.66 -12.79 21.31
C ALA A 249 15.88 -12.57 22.23
N PRO A 250 16.80 -13.52 22.31
CA PRO A 250 18.03 -13.35 23.08
C PRO A 250 18.90 -12.25 22.45
N GLU A 251 19.81 -11.68 23.25
CA GLU A 251 20.75 -10.63 22.76
C GLU A 251 21.75 -11.18 21.75
N LYS A 252 22.08 -12.46 21.87
CA LYS A 252 23.06 -13.13 21.00
C LYS A 252 22.36 -14.16 20.12
N ASP A 253 22.67 -14.16 18.86
CA ASP A 253 22.09 -15.09 17.88
C ASP A 253 22.44 -16.56 18.21
N GLU A 254 23.61 -16.83 18.78
CA GLU A 254 24.04 -18.16 19.20
C GLU A 254 23.14 -18.81 20.27
N ASP A 255 22.46 -17.99 21.07
CA ASP A 255 21.54 -18.45 22.11
C ASP A 255 20.11 -18.73 21.58
N LEU A 256 19.82 -18.33 20.34
CA LEU A 256 18.49 -18.40 19.74
C LEU A 256 17.92 -19.83 19.70
N PRO A 257 18.64 -20.88 19.29
CA PRO A 257 18.10 -22.24 19.27
C PRO A 257 17.66 -22.74 20.65
N ALA A 258 18.46 -22.48 21.70
CA ALA A 258 18.13 -22.88 23.06
C ALA A 258 16.95 -22.10 23.63
N ALA A 259 16.90 -20.79 23.38
CA ALA A 259 15.78 -19.93 23.77
C ALA A 259 14.47 -20.38 23.10
N LEU A 260 14.51 -20.74 21.81
CA LEU A 260 13.37 -21.27 21.06
C LEU A 260 12.86 -22.58 21.66
N GLN A 261 13.75 -23.53 21.91
CA GLN A 261 13.35 -24.79 22.54
C GLN A 261 12.66 -24.58 23.89
N LYS A 262 13.21 -23.71 24.75
CA LYS A 262 12.61 -23.32 26.02
C LYS A 262 11.22 -22.71 25.86
N ALA A 263 11.07 -21.77 24.94
CA ALA A 263 9.80 -21.08 24.68
C ALA A 263 8.74 -22.05 24.12
N ILE A 264 9.13 -22.93 23.19
CA ILE A 264 8.25 -23.94 22.60
C ILE A 264 7.77 -24.91 23.69
N GLN A 265 8.66 -25.38 24.57
CA GLN A 265 8.29 -26.28 25.66
C GLN A 265 7.37 -25.60 26.69
N ALA A 266 7.64 -24.35 27.03
CA ALA A 266 6.87 -23.59 28.02
C ALA A 266 5.47 -23.22 27.54
N HIS A 267 5.34 -22.78 26.28
CA HIS A 267 4.13 -22.16 25.76
C HIS A 267 3.39 -23.00 24.72
N ARG A 268 4.00 -24.06 24.20
CA ARG A 268 3.42 -25.00 23.21
C ARG A 268 2.73 -24.28 22.04
N PRO A 269 3.40 -23.33 21.36
CA PRO A 269 2.78 -22.64 20.22
C PRO A 269 2.44 -23.66 19.13
N ARG A 270 1.29 -23.48 18.47
CA ARG A 270 0.86 -24.31 17.34
C ARG A 270 1.55 -23.94 16.03
N ALA A 271 2.08 -22.71 15.94
CA ALA A 271 2.89 -22.24 14.83
C ALA A 271 3.92 -21.20 15.29
N ILE A 272 4.96 -21.03 14.49
CA ILE A 272 5.96 -19.98 14.63
C ILE A 272 5.91 -19.10 13.40
N LEU A 273 5.79 -17.77 13.58
CA LEU A 273 5.75 -16.80 12.49
C LEU A 273 7.03 -15.98 12.43
N SER A 274 7.55 -15.77 11.22
CA SER A 274 8.71 -14.93 10.97
C SER A 274 8.59 -14.17 9.64
N HIS A 275 9.26 -13.03 9.50
CA HIS A 275 9.38 -12.30 8.23
C HIS A 275 10.59 -12.74 7.39
N THR A 276 11.54 -13.45 8.01
CA THR A 276 12.73 -14.01 7.36
C THR A 276 12.91 -15.45 7.81
N ALA A 277 13.54 -16.27 7.00
CA ALA A 277 13.98 -17.59 7.45
C ALA A 277 15.01 -17.39 8.57
N PRO A 278 14.87 -18.08 9.71
CA PRO A 278 15.91 -18.12 10.74
C PRO A 278 17.16 -18.81 10.21
N ASP A 279 18.27 -18.71 10.95
CA ASP A 279 19.48 -19.48 10.64
C ASP A 279 19.24 -20.99 10.70
N GLU A 280 20.22 -21.75 10.24
CA GLU A 280 20.09 -23.21 10.13
C GLU A 280 19.89 -23.87 11.52
N ALA A 281 20.60 -23.41 12.56
CA ALA A 281 20.50 -23.98 13.90
C ALA A 281 19.13 -23.72 14.54
N ALA A 282 18.61 -22.50 14.40
CA ALA A 282 17.26 -22.16 14.86
C ALA A 282 16.18 -22.90 14.05
N ALA A 283 16.34 -23.02 12.73
CA ALA A 283 15.42 -23.78 11.89
C ALA A 283 15.39 -25.28 12.27
N GLN A 284 16.55 -25.89 12.56
CA GLN A 284 16.64 -27.27 13.05
C GLN A 284 15.98 -27.44 14.42
N ALA A 285 16.16 -26.48 15.34
CA ALA A 285 15.53 -26.51 16.65
C ALA A 285 13.99 -26.48 16.56
N ILE A 286 13.45 -25.64 15.66
CA ILE A 286 12.01 -25.56 15.38
C ILE A 286 11.51 -26.87 14.76
N ALA A 287 12.21 -27.39 13.77
CA ALA A 287 11.84 -28.64 13.09
C ALA A 287 11.86 -29.85 14.06
N ALA A 288 12.88 -29.94 14.92
CA ALA A 288 12.98 -30.97 15.93
C ALA A 288 11.82 -30.93 16.95
N ALA A 289 11.27 -29.74 17.21
CA ALA A 289 10.10 -29.58 18.07
C ALA A 289 8.77 -29.91 17.34
N GLY A 290 8.80 -30.14 16.03
CA GLY A 290 7.60 -30.45 15.23
C GLY A 290 6.63 -29.30 15.06
N VAL A 291 7.04 -28.05 15.35
CA VAL A 291 6.19 -26.86 15.23
C VAL A 291 6.34 -26.27 13.82
N PRO A 292 5.24 -26.00 13.09
CA PRO A 292 5.31 -25.39 11.78
C PRO A 292 5.92 -23.97 11.83
N LEU A 293 6.91 -23.71 10.98
CA LEU A 293 7.48 -22.39 10.75
C LEU A 293 6.85 -21.77 9.49
N ILE A 294 6.23 -20.62 9.63
CA ILE A 294 5.61 -19.88 8.52
C ILE A 294 6.38 -18.58 8.32
N VAL A 295 6.96 -18.43 7.12
CA VAL A 295 7.78 -17.27 6.77
C VAL A 295 7.05 -16.39 5.77
N LEU A 296 6.62 -15.21 6.20
CA LEU A 296 6.02 -14.18 5.34
C LEU A 296 7.06 -13.15 4.92
N ARG A 297 7.65 -13.35 3.75
CA ARG A 297 8.77 -12.53 3.26
C ARG A 297 8.32 -11.14 2.81
N ASP A 298 9.05 -10.11 3.23
CA ASP A 298 8.81 -8.70 2.91
C ASP A 298 8.97 -8.35 1.42
N ASN A 299 9.77 -9.13 0.70
CA ASN A 299 10.13 -8.88 -0.69
C ASN A 299 9.50 -9.85 -1.68
N ALA A 300 8.36 -10.44 -1.33
CA ALA A 300 7.63 -11.31 -2.24
C ALA A 300 7.22 -10.55 -3.51
N PRO A 301 7.46 -11.11 -4.71
CA PRO A 301 7.07 -10.47 -5.98
C PRO A 301 5.57 -10.27 -6.13
N ASP A 302 4.77 -11.16 -5.54
CA ASP A 302 3.32 -11.07 -5.41
C ASP A 302 2.94 -11.02 -3.90
N PRO A 303 2.75 -9.83 -3.34
CA PRO A 303 2.41 -9.68 -1.92
C PRO A 303 1.02 -10.22 -1.58
N VAL A 304 0.08 -10.23 -2.54
CA VAL A 304 -1.26 -10.79 -2.36
C VAL A 304 -1.16 -12.30 -2.21
N GLN A 305 -0.43 -12.98 -3.09
CA GLN A 305 -0.21 -14.42 -3.00
C GLN A 305 0.53 -14.80 -1.72
N ALA A 306 1.61 -14.09 -1.39
CA ALA A 306 2.38 -14.35 -0.18
C ALA A 306 1.54 -14.24 1.10
N LEU A 307 0.68 -13.22 1.18
CA LEU A 307 -0.22 -13.05 2.33
C LEU A 307 -1.30 -14.12 2.36
N THR A 308 -1.93 -14.44 1.23
CA THR A 308 -2.96 -15.49 1.17
C THR A 308 -2.40 -16.86 1.55
N ASP A 309 -1.21 -17.21 1.06
CA ASP A 309 -0.54 -18.47 1.40
C ASP A 309 -0.20 -18.52 2.90
N ALA A 310 0.30 -17.41 3.47
CA ALA A 310 0.60 -17.33 4.90
C ALA A 310 -0.65 -17.49 5.77
N MET A 311 -1.75 -16.81 5.45
CA MET A 311 -3.02 -16.93 6.17
C MET A 311 -3.52 -18.38 6.19
N LEU A 312 -3.52 -19.04 5.04
CA LEU A 312 -3.96 -20.44 4.92
C LEU A 312 -3.02 -21.41 5.63
N ALA A 313 -1.70 -21.19 5.54
CA ALA A 313 -0.72 -22.02 6.24
C ALA A 313 -0.87 -21.91 7.76
N VAL A 314 -1.11 -20.69 8.28
CA VAL A 314 -1.39 -20.48 9.72
C VAL A 314 -2.67 -21.21 10.11
N ALA A 315 -3.75 -21.05 9.37
CA ALA A 315 -5.02 -21.68 9.66
C ALA A 315 -4.90 -23.23 9.67
N GLN A 316 -4.18 -23.80 8.70
CA GLN A 316 -3.89 -25.25 8.67
C GLN A 316 -3.05 -25.71 9.85
N ALA A 317 -2.05 -24.93 10.27
CA ALA A 317 -1.23 -25.26 11.43
C ALA A 317 -2.06 -25.27 12.72
N MET A 318 -2.97 -24.32 12.89
CA MET A 318 -3.85 -24.22 14.06
C MET A 318 -4.93 -25.31 14.08
N ALA A 319 -5.41 -25.77 12.92
CA ALA A 319 -6.43 -26.83 12.80
C ALA A 319 -5.89 -28.25 13.10
N ARG A 320 -4.58 -28.44 13.11
CA ARG A 320 -3.97 -29.74 13.50
C ARG A 320 -4.19 -29.98 14.99
N LYS A 321 -4.81 -31.15 15.33
CA LYS A 321 -5.03 -31.60 16.70
C LYS A 321 -3.76 -32.13 17.32
#